data_26125d8cb7347d11f07fada6a2c60dcb
#
_entry.id   26125d8cb7347d11f07fada6a2c60dcb
#
_cell.length_a   1.000
_cell.length_b   1.000
_cell.length_c   1.000
_cell.angle_alpha   90.00
_cell.angle_beta   90.00
_cell.angle_gamma   90.00
#
_symmetry.space_group_name_H-M   'P 1'
#
loop_
_entity.id
_entity.type
_entity.pdbx_description
1 polymer ?
#
loop_
_entity_poly.entity_id
_entity_poly.type
_entity_poly.pdbx_seq_one_letter_code
_entity_poly.pdbx_strand_id
1 'polypeptide(L)'
;MTKIQGIRSIRVSLPFETGGPRHGMRPSLDAWTKMESVMVRIKTSDGLEGWGEAFGHAMAPGSEAVINQILAPMLVGRDSVAINHRIAELERPLHGLGRSGPLMYALSAIDTALWDLAAQRAHLPLYKFLGGESGVLTKYASLMRYGGDTDAVAQNVERARSYGFKTIKLHETTIPAFRAARNAVELDDKICLDVNCPWTVAEAREVAQEISEEGFHWLEEPIWPPEDFEGLAEVRLEGVPISAGENITTLHEFKLAMETEAIDNLQPSVTKCGGISKMRKIISLAEVYPVTVIPHCFYWGPGYHATAHLAASCLIPTPLETAFITFAVEPHKLFDSCSDQLTLDDTPGLGFIANWDELDKFIISTDEVNAS
;
A
#
# COMPACT_ATOMS: atom_id res chain seq x y z
N MET A 1 3.03 23.49 23.47
CA MET A 1 2.31 23.03 22.28
C MET A 1 3.25 23.13 21.09
N THR A 2 3.46 22.05 20.40
CA THR A 2 4.32 22.01 19.22
C THR A 2 3.50 22.28 17.98
N LYS A 3 3.69 23.45 17.37
CA LYS A 3 2.89 23.91 16.24
C LYS A 3 3.45 23.45 14.91
N ILE A 4 2.56 23.13 13.97
CA ILE A 4 2.90 22.92 12.56
C ILE A 4 3.30 24.27 11.95
N GLN A 5 4.55 24.41 11.52
CA GLN A 5 5.09 25.63 10.91
C GLN A 5 4.84 25.65 9.40
N GLY A 6 4.95 24.50 8.75
CA GLY A 6 4.74 24.38 7.32
C GLY A 6 4.43 22.95 6.92
N ILE A 7 3.74 22.83 5.80
CA ILE A 7 3.43 21.56 5.13
C ILE A 7 3.86 21.69 3.68
N ARG A 8 4.77 20.82 3.26
CA ARG A 8 5.29 20.78 1.89
C ARG A 8 4.84 19.50 1.21
N SER A 9 4.29 19.62 0.01
CA SER A 9 4.07 18.48 -0.90
C SER A 9 5.21 18.40 -1.91
N ILE A 10 5.58 17.19 -2.28
CA ILE A 10 6.61 16.89 -3.30
C ILE A 10 6.07 15.76 -4.14
N ARG A 11 5.79 16.02 -5.44
CA ARG A 11 5.36 15.00 -6.39
C ARG A 11 6.53 14.55 -7.23
N VAL A 12 6.84 13.26 -7.16
CA VAL A 12 7.92 12.61 -7.88
C VAL A 12 7.35 11.57 -8.83
N SER A 13 7.84 11.53 -10.07
CA SER A 13 7.43 10.55 -11.09
C SER A 13 8.64 9.72 -11.51
N LEU A 14 8.79 8.54 -10.91
CA LEU A 14 9.99 7.72 -11.04
C LEU A 14 9.79 6.62 -12.10
N PRO A 15 10.55 6.64 -13.20
CA PRO A 15 10.51 5.60 -14.23
C PRO A 15 10.98 4.24 -13.69
N PHE A 16 10.41 3.16 -14.23
CA PHE A 16 10.80 1.81 -13.86
C PHE A 16 10.76 0.84 -15.04
N GLU A 17 11.44 -0.31 -14.87
CA GLU A 17 11.41 -1.46 -15.75
C GLU A 17 10.75 -2.65 -15.05
N THR A 18 9.99 -3.46 -15.83
CA THR A 18 9.23 -4.60 -15.30
C THR A 18 9.92 -5.94 -15.49
N GLY A 19 10.94 -5.97 -16.34
CA GLY A 19 11.60 -7.22 -16.77
C GLY A 19 10.85 -7.96 -17.87
N GLY A 20 9.79 -7.38 -18.45
CA GLY A 20 9.00 -7.97 -19.52
C GLY A 20 8.20 -6.94 -20.30
N PRO A 21 7.21 -7.36 -21.10
CA PRO A 21 6.32 -6.45 -21.82
C PRO A 21 5.63 -5.48 -20.86
N ARG A 22 5.43 -4.25 -21.34
CA ARG A 22 4.77 -3.20 -20.56
C ARG A 22 3.30 -3.13 -20.91
N HIS A 23 2.45 -3.28 -19.90
CA HIS A 23 1.01 -3.14 -20.02
C HIS A 23 0.47 -2.18 -18.95
N GLY A 24 -0.73 -1.64 -19.16
CA GLY A 24 -1.50 -1.01 -18.09
C GLY A 24 -1.98 -2.06 -17.09
N MET A 25 -2.31 -1.66 -15.88
CA MET A 25 -2.89 -2.57 -14.87
C MET A 25 -4.19 -3.21 -15.36
N ARG A 26 -4.88 -2.56 -16.30
CA ARG A 26 -6.05 -3.08 -17.00
C ARG A 26 -5.87 -2.95 -18.50
N PRO A 27 -6.52 -3.81 -19.32
CA PRO A 27 -6.40 -3.75 -20.80
C PRO A 27 -6.77 -2.41 -21.42
N SER A 28 -7.63 -1.62 -20.75
CA SER A 28 -8.09 -0.31 -21.24
C SER A 28 -7.19 0.86 -20.85
N LEU A 29 -6.12 0.61 -20.09
CA LEU A 29 -5.20 1.65 -19.65
C LEU A 29 -3.89 1.60 -20.40
N ASP A 30 -3.26 2.77 -20.59
CA ASP A 30 -1.93 2.90 -21.17
C ASP A 30 -0.89 2.11 -20.37
N ALA A 31 0.18 1.69 -21.05
CA ALA A 31 1.29 0.99 -20.44
C ALA A 31 1.90 1.82 -19.29
N TRP A 32 2.06 1.19 -18.14
CA TRP A 32 2.59 1.84 -16.97
C TRP A 32 4.13 1.83 -16.97
N THR A 33 4.72 3.00 -17.06
CA THR A 33 6.18 3.16 -17.25
C THR A 33 6.86 3.95 -16.15
N LYS A 34 6.07 4.54 -15.25
CA LYS A 34 6.57 5.36 -14.14
C LYS A 34 5.58 5.30 -12.97
N MET A 35 6.09 5.34 -11.76
CA MET A 35 5.31 5.34 -10.53
C MET A 35 5.39 6.72 -9.89
N GLU A 36 4.24 7.36 -9.70
CA GLU A 36 4.16 8.66 -9.05
C GLU A 36 3.88 8.50 -7.56
N SER A 37 4.63 9.25 -6.76
CA SER A 37 4.44 9.43 -5.31
C SER A 37 4.13 10.89 -5.01
N VAL A 38 3.23 11.14 -4.06
CA VAL A 38 3.00 12.47 -3.49
C VAL A 38 3.43 12.43 -2.04
N MET A 39 4.65 12.85 -1.79
CA MET A 39 5.22 12.91 -0.45
C MET A 39 4.78 14.19 0.25
N VAL A 40 4.55 14.09 1.55
CA VAL A 40 4.22 15.22 2.42
C VAL A 40 5.28 15.31 3.51
N ARG A 41 5.83 16.54 3.69
CA ARG A 41 6.69 16.87 4.79
C ARG A 41 6.01 17.89 5.70
N ILE A 42 5.87 17.57 6.99
CA ILE A 42 5.36 18.47 8.02
C ILE A 42 6.52 18.94 8.88
N LYS A 43 6.78 20.25 8.89
CA LYS A 43 7.76 20.89 9.77
C LYS A 43 7.08 21.47 11.01
N THR A 44 7.68 21.28 12.17
CA THR A 44 7.12 21.73 13.45
C THR A 44 8.04 22.67 14.21
N SER A 45 7.48 23.41 15.18
CA SER A 45 8.17 24.47 15.94
C SER A 45 9.27 23.96 16.88
N ASP A 46 9.35 22.66 17.13
CA ASP A 46 10.46 22.00 17.84
C ASP A 46 11.60 21.58 16.89
N GLY A 47 11.51 21.92 15.60
CA GLY A 47 12.53 21.66 14.59
C GLY A 47 12.45 20.29 13.95
N LEU A 48 11.49 19.43 14.32
CA LEU A 48 11.31 18.13 13.72
C LEU A 48 10.59 18.22 12.37
N GLU A 49 10.88 17.24 11.50
CA GLU A 49 10.22 17.07 10.22
C GLU A 49 9.66 15.64 10.15
N GLY A 50 8.36 15.52 9.86
CA GLY A 50 7.68 14.22 9.69
C GLY A 50 7.26 14.02 8.25
N TRP A 51 7.33 12.76 7.80
CA TRP A 51 7.06 12.38 6.43
C TRP A 51 5.84 11.47 6.30
N GLY A 52 5.11 11.66 5.22
CA GLY A 52 4.00 10.79 4.82
C GLY A 52 3.86 10.73 3.31
N GLU A 53 3.03 9.82 2.81
CA GLU A 53 2.77 9.63 1.39
C GLU A 53 1.29 9.47 1.13
N ALA A 54 0.77 10.23 0.17
CA ALA A 54 -0.55 10.02 -0.40
C ALA A 54 -0.43 9.07 -1.59
N PHE A 55 -1.39 8.15 -1.72
CA PHE A 55 -1.44 7.28 -2.89
C PHE A 55 -1.42 8.13 -4.16
N GLY A 56 -0.48 7.83 -5.04
CA GLY A 56 -0.15 8.64 -6.20
C GLY A 56 -0.76 8.13 -7.49
N HIS A 57 0.09 7.56 -8.34
CA HIS A 57 -0.26 7.10 -9.68
C HIS A 57 -1.02 8.19 -10.48
N ALA A 58 -2.02 7.83 -11.27
CA ALA A 58 -2.81 8.78 -12.05
C ALA A 58 -3.58 9.81 -11.20
N MET A 59 -3.78 9.55 -9.90
CA MET A 59 -4.46 10.46 -8.98
C MET A 59 -3.52 11.41 -8.23
N ALA A 60 -2.20 11.33 -8.45
CA ALA A 60 -1.21 12.19 -7.82
C ALA A 60 -1.55 13.69 -7.91
N PRO A 61 -1.96 14.26 -9.08
CA PRO A 61 -2.36 15.66 -9.16
C PRO A 61 -3.54 16.02 -8.25
N GLY A 62 -4.53 15.12 -8.14
CA GLY A 62 -5.70 15.32 -7.28
C GLY A 62 -5.34 15.29 -5.80
N SER A 63 -4.51 14.33 -5.38
CA SER A 63 -4.02 14.22 -4.00
C SER A 63 -3.17 15.44 -3.60
N GLU A 64 -2.28 15.89 -4.48
CA GLU A 64 -1.45 17.09 -4.28
C GLU A 64 -2.31 18.34 -4.12
N ALA A 65 -3.31 18.54 -4.98
CA ALA A 65 -4.23 19.69 -4.90
C ALA A 65 -5.00 19.69 -3.57
N VAL A 66 -5.49 18.55 -3.10
CA VAL A 66 -6.19 18.44 -1.81
C VAL A 66 -5.26 18.78 -0.66
N ILE A 67 -4.02 18.31 -0.67
CA ILE A 67 -3.03 18.64 0.35
C ILE A 67 -2.83 20.16 0.41
N ASN A 68 -2.51 20.78 -0.71
CA ASN A 68 -2.06 22.16 -0.76
C ASN A 68 -3.19 23.19 -0.58
N GLN A 69 -4.36 22.91 -1.16
CA GLN A 69 -5.46 23.88 -1.20
C GLN A 69 -6.48 23.70 -0.08
N ILE A 70 -6.54 22.50 0.53
CA ILE A 70 -7.56 22.19 1.53
C ILE A 70 -6.93 21.84 2.88
N LEU A 71 -6.10 20.77 2.95
CA LEU A 71 -5.67 20.23 4.23
C LEU A 71 -4.56 21.07 4.90
N ALA A 72 -3.55 21.50 4.15
CA ALA A 72 -2.44 22.27 4.70
C ALA A 72 -2.90 23.63 5.29
N PRO A 73 -3.77 24.42 4.62
CA PRO A 73 -4.31 25.66 5.20
C PRO A 73 -5.10 25.45 6.50
N MET A 74 -5.77 24.31 6.67
CA MET A 74 -6.53 23.98 7.89
C MET A 74 -5.63 23.55 9.05
N LEU A 75 -4.41 23.08 8.78
CA LEU A 75 -3.51 22.49 9.77
C LEU A 75 -2.36 23.38 10.21
N VAL A 76 -1.85 24.23 9.33
CA VAL A 76 -0.74 25.13 9.65
C VAL A 76 -1.10 26.02 10.84
N GLY A 77 -0.18 26.12 11.79
CA GLY A 77 -0.39 26.81 13.08
C GLY A 77 -1.07 25.97 14.16
N ARG A 78 -1.60 24.79 13.84
CA ARG A 78 -2.24 23.86 14.80
C ARG A 78 -1.20 23.06 15.57
N ASP A 79 -1.62 22.47 16.68
CA ASP A 79 -0.79 21.55 17.46
C ASP A 79 -0.61 20.22 16.74
N SER A 80 0.64 19.77 16.60
CA SER A 80 1.00 18.52 15.91
C SER A 80 0.92 17.28 16.81
N VAL A 81 0.70 17.41 18.12
CA VAL A 81 0.73 16.29 19.07
C VAL A 81 -0.61 15.57 19.15
N ALA A 82 -1.70 16.30 19.03
CA ALA A 82 -3.05 15.76 19.16
C ALA A 82 -3.56 15.10 17.86
N ILE A 83 -2.88 14.05 17.38
CA ILE A 83 -3.09 13.42 16.07
C ILE A 83 -4.57 13.10 15.80
N ASN A 84 -5.20 12.30 16.66
CA ASN A 84 -6.60 11.91 16.48
C ASN A 84 -7.55 13.11 16.37
N HIS A 85 -7.25 14.19 17.10
CA HIS A 85 -8.05 15.39 17.06
C HIS A 85 -7.85 16.16 15.75
N ARG A 86 -6.59 16.27 15.28
CA ARG A 86 -6.29 16.89 13.98
C ARG A 86 -6.96 16.17 12.82
N ILE A 87 -6.88 14.84 12.80
CA ILE A 87 -7.52 14.05 11.75
C ILE A 87 -9.05 14.19 11.81
N ALA A 88 -9.65 14.17 12.99
CA ALA A 88 -11.10 14.36 13.13
C ALA A 88 -11.57 15.77 12.70
N GLU A 89 -10.77 16.82 12.95
CA GLU A 89 -11.03 18.19 12.48
C GLU A 89 -10.97 18.32 10.95
N LEU A 90 -10.26 17.44 10.27
CA LEU A 90 -10.22 17.38 8.81
C LEU A 90 -11.33 16.45 8.25
N GLU A 91 -11.43 15.24 8.74
CA GLU A 91 -12.32 14.21 8.17
C GLU A 91 -13.80 14.60 8.32
N ARG A 92 -14.21 15.12 9.48
CA ARG A 92 -15.64 15.42 9.74
C ARG A 92 -16.21 16.54 8.88
N PRO A 93 -15.59 17.74 8.79
CA PRO A 93 -16.13 18.81 7.96
C PRO A 93 -16.10 18.47 6.46
N LEU A 94 -15.10 17.67 6.03
CA LEU A 94 -14.86 17.36 4.63
C LEU A 94 -15.60 16.09 4.15
N HIS A 95 -16.40 15.44 5.01
CA HIS A 95 -17.07 14.16 4.67
C HIS A 95 -17.92 14.21 3.39
N GLY A 96 -18.53 15.34 3.11
CA GLY A 96 -19.33 15.55 1.90
C GLY A 96 -18.53 15.73 0.61
N LEU A 97 -17.19 15.88 0.71
CA LEU A 97 -16.30 16.02 -0.44
C LEU A 97 -15.65 14.70 -0.88
N GLY A 98 -15.93 13.62 -0.18
CA GLY A 98 -15.48 12.26 -0.48
C GLY A 98 -15.02 11.52 0.77
N ARG A 99 -15.16 10.20 0.73
CA ARG A 99 -14.72 9.29 1.79
C ARG A 99 -13.77 8.22 1.26
N SER A 100 -13.36 8.37 0.01
CA SER A 100 -12.38 7.57 -0.72
C SER A 100 -11.61 8.48 -1.67
N GLY A 101 -10.62 7.96 -2.37
CA GLY A 101 -9.87 8.69 -3.38
C GLY A 101 -9.01 9.83 -2.83
N PRO A 102 -8.77 10.91 -3.59
CA PRO A 102 -7.76 11.93 -3.30
C PRO A 102 -7.84 12.55 -1.91
N LEU A 103 -9.05 12.74 -1.37
CA LEU A 103 -9.21 13.29 -0.02
C LEU A 103 -8.64 12.32 1.04
N MET A 104 -8.98 11.03 0.92
CA MET A 104 -8.48 10.03 1.88
C MET A 104 -6.99 9.75 1.68
N TYR A 105 -6.48 9.81 0.45
CA TYR A 105 -5.05 9.68 0.17
C TYR A 105 -4.26 10.82 0.80
N ALA A 106 -4.73 12.06 0.64
CA ALA A 106 -4.12 13.24 1.27
C ALA A 106 -4.17 13.17 2.81
N LEU A 107 -5.31 12.76 3.39
CA LEU A 107 -5.45 12.52 4.83
C LEU A 107 -4.47 11.45 5.33
N SER A 108 -4.27 10.39 4.54
CA SER A 108 -3.31 9.32 4.87
C SER A 108 -1.88 9.85 4.99
N ALA A 109 -1.47 10.72 4.07
CA ALA A 109 -0.15 11.34 4.11
C ALA A 109 0.04 12.22 5.35
N ILE A 110 -0.94 13.06 5.65
CA ILE A 110 -0.92 13.94 6.82
C ILE A 110 -0.87 13.13 8.12
N ASP A 111 -1.72 12.12 8.26
CA ASP A 111 -1.76 11.25 9.44
C ASP A 111 -0.42 10.54 9.65
N THR A 112 0.12 9.96 8.58
CA THR A 112 1.42 9.25 8.62
C THR A 112 2.55 10.19 9.04
N ALA A 113 2.62 11.41 8.50
CA ALA A 113 3.62 12.39 8.89
C ALA A 113 3.50 12.82 10.37
N LEU A 114 2.29 12.93 10.90
CA LEU A 114 2.07 13.22 12.32
C LEU A 114 2.50 12.07 13.23
N TRP A 115 2.30 10.81 12.82
CA TRP A 115 2.78 9.63 13.55
C TRP A 115 4.31 9.50 13.49
N ASP A 116 4.93 9.84 12.37
CA ASP A 116 6.38 9.92 12.24
C ASP A 116 6.95 10.93 13.28
N LEU A 117 6.40 12.14 13.34
CA LEU A 117 6.77 13.14 14.36
C LEU A 117 6.57 12.63 15.80
N ALA A 118 5.50 11.89 16.05
CA ALA A 118 5.22 11.37 17.40
C ALA A 118 6.27 10.35 17.83
N ALA A 119 6.64 9.43 16.93
CA ALA A 119 7.66 8.43 17.21
C ALA A 119 9.07 9.04 17.32
N GLN A 120 9.41 10.06 16.50
CA GLN A 120 10.64 10.83 16.64
C GLN A 120 10.75 11.50 18.00
N ARG A 121 9.68 12.13 18.53
CA ARG A 121 9.63 12.72 19.87
C ARG A 121 9.79 11.71 20.99
N ALA A 122 9.34 10.49 20.77
CA ALA A 122 9.53 9.37 21.69
C ALA A 122 10.93 8.75 21.59
N HIS A 123 11.76 9.18 20.63
CA HIS A 123 13.07 8.60 20.32
C HIS A 123 13.01 7.10 20.01
N LEU A 124 11.93 6.65 19.38
CA LEU A 124 11.71 5.26 19.00
C LEU A 124 11.43 5.14 17.50
N PRO A 125 11.90 4.07 16.83
CA PRO A 125 11.38 3.74 15.53
C PRO A 125 9.88 3.45 15.61
N LEU A 126 9.13 3.79 14.57
CA LEU A 126 7.67 3.76 14.64
C LEU A 126 7.11 2.39 15.00
N TYR A 127 7.71 1.29 14.52
CA TYR A 127 7.21 -0.05 14.87
C TYR A 127 7.31 -0.35 16.39
N LYS A 128 8.40 0.08 17.05
CA LYS A 128 8.53 -0.04 18.53
C LYS A 128 7.55 0.90 19.24
N PHE A 129 7.37 2.10 18.72
CA PHE A 129 6.39 3.06 19.27
C PHE A 129 4.95 2.53 19.17
N LEU A 130 4.67 1.69 18.17
CA LEU A 130 3.39 1.00 17.99
C LEU A 130 3.27 -0.32 18.78
N GLY A 131 4.34 -0.77 19.45
CA GLY A 131 4.35 -1.96 20.30
C GLY A 131 4.98 -3.20 19.67
N GLY A 132 5.61 -3.09 18.49
CA GLY A 132 6.32 -4.19 17.84
C GLY A 132 7.66 -4.50 18.51
N GLU A 133 8.08 -5.76 18.40
CA GLU A 133 9.31 -6.27 19.00
C GLU A 133 10.49 -6.31 18.00
N SER A 134 10.25 -6.77 16.79
CA SER A 134 11.27 -6.99 15.76
C SER A 134 11.01 -6.18 14.49
N GLY A 135 12.06 -5.53 13.96
CA GLY A 135 12.03 -4.84 12.67
C GLY A 135 12.33 -5.73 11.47
N VAL A 136 12.50 -7.05 11.65
CA VAL A 136 12.78 -7.98 10.56
C VAL A 136 11.48 -8.46 9.93
N LEU A 137 11.36 -8.28 8.61
CA LEU A 137 10.19 -8.68 7.83
C LEU A 137 10.61 -9.53 6.64
N THR A 138 9.79 -10.50 6.30
CA THR A 138 9.81 -11.12 4.97
C THR A 138 9.03 -10.25 3.98
N LYS A 139 9.46 -10.29 2.72
CA LYS A 139 8.76 -9.61 1.63
C LYS A 139 8.17 -10.62 0.65
N TYR A 140 7.16 -10.18 -0.09
CA TYR A 140 6.72 -10.90 -1.28
C TYR A 140 6.83 -10.03 -2.53
N ALA A 141 7.16 -10.68 -3.66
CA ALA A 141 7.34 -10.01 -4.93
C ALA A 141 5.97 -9.76 -5.58
N SER A 142 5.62 -8.50 -5.80
CA SER A 142 4.42 -8.12 -6.54
C SER A 142 4.81 -7.77 -7.98
N LEU A 143 4.58 -8.72 -8.91
CA LEU A 143 4.96 -8.61 -10.32
C LEU A 143 4.00 -7.68 -11.06
N MET A 144 4.50 -7.05 -12.11
CA MET A 144 3.66 -6.26 -13.02
C MET A 144 2.84 -7.19 -13.93
N ARG A 145 1.87 -6.57 -14.62
CA ARG A 145 1.06 -7.27 -15.62
C ARG A 145 1.83 -7.43 -16.93
N TYR A 146 1.89 -8.67 -17.44
CA TYR A 146 2.54 -9.03 -18.71
C TYR A 146 1.54 -9.33 -19.84
N GLY A 147 0.25 -9.03 -19.62
CA GLY A 147 -0.80 -9.11 -20.65
C GLY A 147 -1.17 -10.53 -21.09
N GLY A 148 -0.97 -11.52 -20.25
CA GLY A 148 -1.24 -12.93 -20.55
C GLY A 148 -0.09 -13.65 -21.28
N ASP A 149 1.06 -12.98 -21.46
CA ASP A 149 2.27 -13.61 -22.00
C ASP A 149 2.85 -14.62 -21.01
N THR A 150 2.59 -15.90 -21.25
CA THR A 150 2.96 -17.01 -20.36
C THR A 150 4.47 -17.16 -20.20
N ASP A 151 5.24 -16.85 -21.24
CA ASP A 151 6.71 -16.94 -21.18
C ASP A 151 7.28 -15.79 -20.32
N ALA A 152 6.76 -14.57 -20.50
CA ALA A 152 7.15 -13.45 -19.68
C ALA A 152 6.76 -13.64 -18.20
N VAL A 153 5.58 -14.20 -17.93
CA VAL A 153 5.15 -14.56 -16.57
C VAL A 153 6.11 -15.56 -15.95
N ALA A 154 6.39 -16.70 -16.61
CA ALA A 154 7.29 -17.71 -16.09
C ALA A 154 8.70 -17.17 -15.82
N GLN A 155 9.28 -16.43 -16.78
CA GLN A 155 10.61 -15.82 -16.63
C GLN A 155 10.71 -14.87 -15.46
N ASN A 156 9.69 -14.03 -15.23
CA ASN A 156 9.72 -13.07 -14.11
C ASN A 156 9.44 -13.74 -12.76
N VAL A 157 8.65 -14.81 -12.72
CA VAL A 157 8.49 -15.67 -11.54
C VAL A 157 9.81 -16.34 -11.17
N GLU A 158 10.52 -16.95 -12.14
CA GLU A 158 11.85 -17.52 -11.92
C GLU A 158 12.87 -16.48 -11.48
N ARG A 159 12.81 -15.25 -12.05
CA ARG A 159 13.65 -14.13 -11.63
C ARG A 159 13.38 -13.75 -10.18
N ALA A 160 12.13 -13.65 -9.75
CA ALA A 160 11.79 -13.35 -8.35
C ALA A 160 12.31 -14.45 -7.41
N ARG A 161 12.17 -15.73 -7.79
CA ARG A 161 12.73 -16.86 -7.04
C ARG A 161 14.26 -16.78 -6.90
N SER A 162 14.96 -16.35 -7.95
CA SER A 162 16.41 -16.23 -7.92
C SER A 162 16.91 -15.19 -6.90
N TYR A 163 16.06 -14.25 -6.49
CA TYR A 163 16.30 -13.30 -5.40
C TYR A 163 15.80 -13.78 -4.02
N GLY A 164 15.34 -15.03 -3.92
CA GLY A 164 14.93 -15.66 -2.66
C GLY A 164 13.44 -15.58 -2.36
N PHE A 165 12.63 -14.87 -3.16
CA PHE A 165 11.20 -14.76 -2.91
C PHE A 165 10.50 -16.12 -2.96
N LYS A 166 9.76 -16.42 -1.89
CA LYS A 166 8.94 -17.61 -1.72
C LYS A 166 7.44 -17.35 -1.90
N THR A 167 7.06 -16.09 -1.90
CA THR A 167 5.69 -15.65 -2.17
C THR A 167 5.74 -14.64 -3.31
N ILE A 168 4.96 -14.89 -4.36
CA ILE A 168 4.98 -14.10 -5.60
C ILE A 168 3.54 -13.80 -5.99
N LYS A 169 3.20 -12.52 -6.16
CA LYS A 169 1.90 -12.04 -6.61
C LYS A 169 1.94 -11.67 -8.08
N LEU A 170 0.96 -12.12 -8.84
CA LEU A 170 0.74 -11.81 -10.26
C LEU A 170 -0.34 -10.76 -10.40
N HIS A 171 -0.28 -9.98 -11.49
CA HIS A 171 -1.38 -9.12 -11.97
C HIS A 171 -1.88 -9.59 -13.33
N GLU A 172 -2.25 -10.86 -13.43
CA GLU A 172 -2.77 -11.48 -14.65
C GLU A 172 -4.23 -11.92 -14.46
N THR A 173 -4.95 -12.13 -15.55
CA THR A 173 -6.39 -12.43 -15.51
C THR A 173 -6.77 -13.69 -16.30
N THR A 174 -5.78 -14.47 -16.74
CA THR A 174 -6.01 -15.66 -17.56
C THR A 174 -5.45 -16.91 -16.91
N ILE A 175 -6.19 -18.00 -16.95
CA ILE A 175 -5.78 -19.29 -16.38
C ILE A 175 -4.45 -19.81 -16.97
N PRO A 176 -4.17 -19.70 -18.29
CA PRO A 176 -2.86 -20.05 -18.80
C PRO A 176 -1.69 -19.29 -18.14
N ALA A 177 -1.85 -18.00 -17.86
CA ALA A 177 -0.83 -17.20 -17.16
C ALA A 177 -0.67 -17.64 -15.69
N PHE A 178 -1.77 -17.97 -15.00
CA PHE A 178 -1.74 -18.53 -13.64
C PHE A 178 -0.96 -19.84 -13.59
N ARG A 179 -1.26 -20.76 -14.50
CA ARG A 179 -0.59 -22.06 -14.61
C ARG A 179 0.88 -21.92 -15.01
N ALA A 180 1.22 -20.97 -15.88
CA ALA A 180 2.60 -20.67 -16.22
C ALA A 180 3.41 -20.28 -14.97
N ALA A 181 2.86 -19.42 -14.12
CA ALA A 181 3.50 -19.06 -12.86
C ALA A 181 3.60 -20.24 -11.88
N ARG A 182 2.53 -21.01 -11.71
CA ARG A 182 2.53 -22.20 -10.80
C ARG A 182 3.56 -23.23 -11.23
N ASN A 183 3.73 -23.46 -12.54
CA ASN A 183 4.70 -24.40 -13.10
C ASN A 183 6.16 -23.92 -13.01
N ALA A 184 6.38 -22.61 -12.83
CA ALA A 184 7.71 -22.01 -12.72
C ALA A 184 8.28 -22.02 -11.29
N VAL A 185 7.54 -22.56 -10.30
CA VAL A 185 7.92 -22.57 -8.89
C VAL A 185 7.81 -23.95 -8.27
N GLU A 186 8.44 -24.12 -7.09
CA GLU A 186 8.31 -25.33 -6.28
C GLU A 186 6.93 -25.40 -5.59
N LEU A 187 6.56 -26.60 -5.11
CA LEU A 187 5.26 -26.80 -4.45
C LEU A 187 5.07 -25.94 -3.21
N ASP A 188 6.15 -25.69 -2.46
CA ASP A 188 6.13 -24.90 -1.22
C ASP A 188 6.13 -23.38 -1.47
N ASP A 189 6.39 -22.94 -2.71
CA ASP A 189 6.32 -21.52 -3.05
C ASP A 189 4.86 -21.09 -3.24
N LYS A 190 4.53 -19.89 -2.81
CA LYS A 190 3.19 -19.35 -2.80
C LYS A 190 2.97 -18.43 -4.00
N ILE A 191 2.00 -18.77 -4.84
CA ILE A 191 1.54 -17.90 -5.93
C ILE A 191 0.22 -17.26 -5.53
N CYS A 192 0.19 -15.93 -5.57
CA CYS A 192 -0.96 -15.09 -5.29
C CYS A 192 -1.46 -14.47 -6.59
N LEU A 193 -2.76 -14.42 -6.77
CA LEU A 193 -3.38 -13.93 -8.00
C LEU A 193 -4.13 -12.63 -7.67
N ASP A 194 -3.65 -11.50 -8.15
CA ASP A 194 -4.35 -10.22 -8.09
C ASP A 194 -4.91 -9.92 -9.48
N VAL A 195 -6.21 -9.91 -9.59
CA VAL A 195 -6.89 -9.74 -10.88
C VAL A 195 -7.52 -8.36 -11.04
N ASN A 196 -7.51 -7.51 -10.03
CA ASN A 196 -8.01 -6.13 -10.04
C ASN A 196 -9.45 -5.98 -10.55
N CYS A 197 -10.38 -6.72 -9.99
CA CYS A 197 -11.82 -6.63 -10.22
C CYS A 197 -12.27 -6.77 -11.69
N PRO A 198 -11.87 -7.81 -12.44
CA PRO A 198 -12.22 -7.90 -13.85
C PRO A 198 -13.58 -8.59 -14.10
N TRP A 199 -14.10 -9.36 -13.15
CA TRP A 199 -15.17 -10.33 -13.39
C TRP A 199 -16.48 -9.99 -12.67
N THR A 200 -17.56 -10.52 -13.19
CA THR A 200 -18.81 -10.70 -12.46
C THR A 200 -18.67 -11.81 -11.42
N VAL A 201 -19.57 -11.90 -10.45
CA VAL A 201 -19.59 -12.99 -9.46
C VAL A 201 -19.61 -14.37 -10.13
N ALA A 202 -20.42 -14.54 -11.18
CA ALA A 202 -20.53 -15.80 -11.90
C ALA A 202 -19.20 -16.21 -12.57
N GLU A 203 -18.55 -15.29 -13.29
CA GLU A 203 -17.26 -15.54 -13.94
C GLU A 203 -16.17 -15.81 -12.90
N ALA A 204 -16.13 -15.05 -11.79
CA ALA A 204 -15.17 -15.25 -10.72
C ALA A 204 -15.31 -16.63 -10.06
N ARG A 205 -16.55 -17.10 -9.86
CA ARG A 205 -16.82 -18.44 -9.33
C ARG A 205 -16.34 -19.53 -10.28
N GLU A 206 -16.60 -19.40 -11.59
CA GLU A 206 -16.12 -20.35 -12.58
C GLU A 206 -14.58 -20.45 -12.57
N VAL A 207 -13.88 -19.31 -12.53
CA VAL A 207 -12.41 -19.28 -12.45
C VAL A 207 -11.93 -19.87 -11.12
N ALA A 208 -12.50 -19.45 -9.99
CA ALA A 208 -12.12 -19.95 -8.67
C ALA A 208 -12.30 -21.47 -8.57
N GLN A 209 -13.42 -22.01 -9.07
CA GLN A 209 -13.67 -23.45 -9.12
C GLN A 209 -12.62 -24.18 -9.97
N GLU A 210 -12.26 -23.63 -11.16
CA GLU A 210 -11.28 -24.27 -12.06
C GLU A 210 -9.89 -24.36 -11.43
N ILE A 211 -9.48 -23.34 -10.63
CA ILE A 211 -8.14 -23.28 -10.03
C ILE A 211 -8.08 -23.79 -8.59
N SER A 212 -9.19 -24.20 -7.98
CA SER A 212 -9.31 -24.50 -6.54
C SER A 212 -8.33 -25.57 -6.03
N GLU A 213 -8.00 -26.56 -6.86
CA GLU A 213 -7.07 -27.64 -6.50
C GLU A 213 -5.60 -27.39 -6.94
N GLU A 214 -5.32 -26.24 -7.57
CA GLU A 214 -3.99 -25.95 -8.11
C GLU A 214 -3.02 -25.33 -7.08
N GLY A 215 -3.47 -25.10 -5.83
CA GLY A 215 -2.62 -24.65 -4.73
C GLY A 215 -2.19 -23.19 -4.81
N PHE A 216 -3.01 -22.32 -5.38
CA PHE A 216 -2.82 -20.88 -5.30
C PHE A 216 -3.05 -20.39 -3.87
N HIS A 217 -2.23 -19.42 -3.44
CA HIS A 217 -2.24 -18.97 -2.05
C HIS A 217 -3.44 -18.07 -1.73
N TRP A 218 -3.83 -17.19 -2.69
CA TRP A 218 -5.09 -16.44 -2.67
C TRP A 218 -5.47 -15.95 -4.07
N LEU A 219 -6.74 -15.62 -4.22
CA LEU A 219 -7.30 -14.85 -5.32
C LEU A 219 -7.74 -13.48 -4.79
N GLU A 220 -7.11 -12.40 -5.30
CA GLU A 220 -7.26 -11.02 -4.85
C GLU A 220 -8.19 -10.24 -5.76
N GLU A 221 -9.18 -9.57 -5.16
CA GLU A 221 -10.15 -8.69 -5.82
C GLU A 221 -10.77 -9.24 -7.11
N PRO A 222 -11.41 -10.44 -7.06
CA PRO A 222 -11.88 -11.08 -8.29
C PRO A 222 -13.07 -10.40 -8.96
N ILE A 223 -13.91 -9.65 -8.23
CA ILE A 223 -15.21 -9.18 -8.73
C ILE A 223 -15.35 -7.66 -8.81
N TRP A 224 -16.21 -7.22 -9.69
CA TRP A 224 -16.70 -5.85 -9.77
C TRP A 224 -18.21 -5.80 -9.45
N PRO A 225 -18.69 -4.86 -8.60
CA PRO A 225 -17.87 -3.88 -7.87
C PRO A 225 -17.15 -4.49 -6.65
N PRO A 226 -15.99 -3.94 -6.20
CA PRO A 226 -15.19 -4.51 -5.10
C PRO A 226 -15.88 -4.44 -3.73
N GLU A 227 -16.90 -3.63 -3.57
CA GLU A 227 -17.71 -3.52 -2.35
C GLU A 227 -18.87 -4.52 -2.27
N ASP A 228 -19.06 -5.39 -3.27
CA ASP A 228 -20.04 -6.50 -3.21
C ASP A 228 -19.48 -7.66 -2.36
N PHE A 229 -19.48 -7.47 -1.04
CA PHE A 229 -18.96 -8.47 -0.11
C PHE A 229 -19.80 -9.75 -0.06
N GLU A 230 -21.08 -9.70 -0.36
CA GLU A 230 -21.92 -10.90 -0.47
C GLU A 230 -21.50 -11.74 -1.69
N GLY A 231 -21.33 -11.10 -2.85
CA GLY A 231 -20.81 -11.76 -4.03
C GLY A 231 -19.39 -12.30 -3.85
N LEU A 232 -18.53 -11.58 -3.13
CA LEU A 232 -17.18 -12.04 -2.82
C LEU A 232 -17.21 -13.28 -1.90
N ALA A 233 -18.11 -13.33 -0.93
CA ALA A 233 -18.33 -14.51 -0.09
C ALA A 233 -18.78 -15.73 -0.90
N GLU A 234 -19.62 -15.53 -1.95
CA GLU A 234 -19.97 -16.64 -2.86
C GLU A 234 -18.75 -17.18 -3.61
N VAL A 235 -17.85 -16.31 -4.09
CA VAL A 235 -16.62 -16.75 -4.77
C VAL A 235 -15.71 -17.52 -3.81
N ARG A 236 -15.60 -17.09 -2.56
CA ARG A 236 -14.80 -17.75 -1.52
C ARG A 236 -15.24 -19.20 -1.28
N LEU A 237 -16.52 -19.53 -1.44
CA LEU A 237 -17.05 -20.89 -1.28
C LEU A 237 -16.53 -21.88 -2.34
N GLU A 238 -15.95 -21.41 -3.43
CA GLU A 238 -15.36 -22.29 -4.47
C GLU A 238 -13.98 -22.86 -4.06
N GLY A 239 -13.43 -22.46 -2.88
CA GLY A 239 -12.31 -23.14 -2.23
C GLY A 239 -10.94 -22.49 -2.40
N VAL A 240 -10.84 -21.38 -3.14
CA VAL A 240 -9.61 -20.57 -3.19
C VAL A 240 -9.71 -19.48 -2.11
N PRO A 241 -8.68 -19.31 -1.25
CA PRO A 241 -8.69 -18.21 -0.29
C PRO A 241 -8.81 -16.85 -0.96
N ILE A 242 -9.69 -15.99 -0.45
CA ILE A 242 -9.94 -14.65 -1.01
C ILE A 242 -9.16 -13.59 -0.26
N SER A 243 -8.59 -12.66 -1.01
CA SER A 243 -7.88 -11.50 -0.51
C SER A 243 -8.51 -10.23 -1.07
N ALA A 244 -8.75 -9.22 -0.22
CA ALA A 244 -9.25 -7.91 -0.66
C ALA A 244 -9.03 -6.85 0.42
N GLY A 245 -9.16 -5.58 0.03
CA GLY A 245 -9.12 -4.49 1.01
C GLY A 245 -8.39 -3.23 0.58
N GLU A 246 -7.62 -3.26 -0.50
CA GLU A 246 -6.91 -2.08 -0.98
C GLU A 246 -7.84 -0.94 -1.42
N ASN A 247 -9.03 -1.28 -1.88
CA ASN A 247 -10.07 -0.34 -2.31
C ASN A 247 -11.08 0.01 -1.21
N ILE A 248 -10.96 -0.60 -0.03
CA ILE A 248 -11.77 -0.26 1.14
C ILE A 248 -11.17 0.93 1.90
N THR A 249 -12.01 1.88 2.31
CA THR A 249 -11.52 3.10 2.99
C THR A 249 -12.13 3.36 4.36
N THR A 250 -13.31 2.83 4.67
CA THR A 250 -13.98 3.10 5.94
C THR A 250 -13.92 1.89 6.87
N LEU A 251 -13.85 2.13 8.20
CA LEU A 251 -13.91 1.05 9.19
C LEU A 251 -15.20 0.23 9.10
N HIS A 252 -16.27 0.85 8.59
CA HIS A 252 -17.56 0.18 8.44
C HIS A 252 -17.52 -0.86 7.33
N GLU A 253 -16.91 -0.50 6.18
CA GLU A 253 -16.73 -1.43 5.06
C GLU A 253 -15.76 -2.57 5.43
N PHE A 254 -14.65 -2.27 6.12
CA PHE A 254 -13.74 -3.30 6.64
C PHE A 254 -14.47 -4.28 7.58
N LYS A 255 -15.28 -3.75 8.50
CA LYS A 255 -16.10 -4.58 9.38
C LYS A 255 -17.07 -5.46 8.58
N LEU A 256 -17.76 -4.88 7.60
CA LEU A 256 -18.73 -5.60 6.76
C LEU A 256 -18.05 -6.72 5.98
N ALA A 257 -16.91 -6.46 5.34
CA ALA A 257 -16.16 -7.48 4.61
C ALA A 257 -15.78 -8.69 5.48
N MET A 258 -15.47 -8.46 6.76
CA MET A 258 -15.17 -9.53 7.71
C MET A 258 -16.43 -10.22 8.24
N GLU A 259 -17.51 -9.48 8.52
CA GLU A 259 -18.78 -10.04 9.01
C GLU A 259 -19.50 -10.90 7.98
N THR A 260 -19.38 -10.57 6.70
CA THR A 260 -19.93 -11.38 5.60
C THR A 260 -19.09 -12.60 5.26
N GLU A 261 -17.95 -12.80 5.98
CA GLU A 261 -16.98 -13.87 5.68
C GLU A 261 -16.49 -13.84 4.24
N ALA A 262 -16.38 -12.65 3.65
CA ALA A 262 -16.03 -12.44 2.25
C ALA A 262 -14.56 -12.73 1.94
N ILE A 263 -13.70 -12.69 2.95
CA ILE A 263 -12.24 -12.68 2.80
C ILE A 263 -11.53 -13.56 3.82
N ASP A 264 -10.38 -14.10 3.44
CA ASP A 264 -9.40 -14.77 4.29
C ASP A 264 -8.24 -13.83 4.66
N ASN A 265 -7.86 -12.96 3.72
CA ASN A 265 -6.82 -11.96 3.92
C ASN A 265 -7.37 -10.55 3.72
N LEU A 266 -7.13 -9.69 4.70
CA LEU A 266 -7.52 -8.29 4.67
C LEU A 266 -6.33 -7.42 4.27
N GLN A 267 -6.46 -6.64 3.18
CA GLN A 267 -5.36 -5.90 2.58
C GLN A 267 -5.56 -4.36 2.62
N PRO A 268 -5.65 -3.75 3.81
CA PRO A 268 -5.76 -2.30 3.89
C PRO A 268 -4.48 -1.62 3.41
N SER A 269 -4.61 -0.45 2.77
CA SER A 269 -3.47 0.36 2.31
C SER A 269 -3.32 1.63 3.15
N VAL A 270 -2.16 1.81 3.80
CA VAL A 270 -1.90 2.97 4.66
C VAL A 270 -2.00 4.30 3.92
N THR A 271 -1.67 4.32 2.63
CA THR A 271 -1.72 5.52 1.78
C THR A 271 -3.12 5.81 1.21
N LYS A 272 -4.07 4.86 1.35
CA LYS A 272 -5.42 4.97 0.79
C LYS A 272 -6.51 5.10 1.84
N CYS A 273 -6.38 4.41 2.98
CA CYS A 273 -7.49 4.27 3.94
C CYS A 273 -7.55 5.35 5.03
N GLY A 274 -6.60 6.29 5.12
CA GLY A 274 -6.58 7.34 6.15
C GLY A 274 -5.42 7.21 7.13
N GLY A 275 -4.31 6.58 6.72
CA GLY A 275 -3.04 6.58 7.44
C GLY A 275 -2.95 5.59 8.60
N ILE A 276 -1.93 5.77 9.42
CA ILE A 276 -1.59 4.90 10.55
C ILE A 276 -2.71 4.84 11.60
N SER A 277 -3.36 5.98 11.89
CA SER A 277 -4.47 6.02 12.85
C SER A 277 -5.61 5.07 12.48
N LYS A 278 -5.93 4.97 11.20
CA LYS A 278 -6.99 4.08 10.73
C LYS A 278 -6.50 2.64 10.60
N MET A 279 -5.29 2.43 10.09
CA MET A 279 -4.66 1.10 10.01
C MET A 279 -4.63 0.40 11.38
N ARG A 280 -4.25 1.10 12.45
CA ARG A 280 -4.27 0.53 13.82
C ARG A 280 -5.66 0.06 14.24
N LYS A 281 -6.70 0.83 13.92
CA LYS A 281 -8.09 0.44 14.22
C LYS A 281 -8.54 -0.76 13.38
N ILE A 282 -8.12 -0.83 12.12
CA ILE A 282 -8.42 -1.97 11.24
C ILE A 282 -7.73 -3.23 11.77
N ILE A 283 -6.45 -3.16 12.12
CA ILE A 283 -5.68 -4.28 12.68
C ILE A 283 -6.34 -4.78 13.98
N SER A 284 -6.65 -3.87 14.92
CA SER A 284 -7.32 -4.27 16.18
C SER A 284 -8.73 -4.82 15.94
N LEU A 285 -9.45 -4.32 14.95
CA LEU A 285 -10.76 -4.87 14.60
C LEU A 285 -10.63 -6.28 14.01
N ALA A 286 -9.62 -6.51 13.18
CA ALA A 286 -9.39 -7.82 12.56
C ALA A 286 -9.04 -8.93 13.58
N GLU A 287 -8.49 -8.59 14.75
CA GLU A 287 -8.15 -9.56 15.81
C GLU A 287 -9.35 -10.40 16.32
N VAL A 288 -10.58 -9.93 16.11
CA VAL A 288 -11.79 -10.64 16.54
C VAL A 288 -12.46 -11.43 15.43
N TYR A 289 -11.86 -11.48 14.24
CA TYR A 289 -12.33 -12.22 13.06
C TYR A 289 -11.28 -13.23 12.60
N PRO A 290 -11.67 -14.32 11.93
CA PRO A 290 -10.73 -15.32 11.40
C PRO A 290 -10.07 -14.86 10.08
N VAL A 291 -9.47 -13.68 10.08
CA VAL A 291 -8.80 -13.10 8.91
C VAL A 291 -7.34 -12.75 9.23
N THR A 292 -6.48 -12.83 8.21
CA THR A 292 -5.09 -12.38 8.31
C THR A 292 -4.96 -10.98 7.69
N VAL A 293 -4.34 -10.03 8.40
CA VAL A 293 -4.06 -8.70 7.84
C VAL A 293 -2.73 -8.76 7.09
N ILE A 294 -2.77 -8.50 5.78
CA ILE A 294 -1.60 -8.43 4.90
C ILE A 294 -1.70 -7.11 4.13
N PRO A 295 -1.09 -6.01 4.62
CA PRO A 295 -1.29 -4.69 4.03
C PRO A 295 -0.87 -4.62 2.56
N HIS A 296 -1.73 -4.06 1.71
CA HIS A 296 -1.36 -3.67 0.35
C HIS A 296 -0.29 -2.58 0.37
N CYS A 297 0.76 -2.74 -0.46
CA CYS A 297 1.88 -1.81 -0.53
C CYS A 297 2.48 -1.72 -1.94
N PHE A 298 1.79 -1.03 -2.85
CA PHE A 298 2.28 -0.81 -4.22
C PHE A 298 2.70 0.66 -4.43
N TYR A 299 3.65 1.13 -3.60
CA TYR A 299 4.26 2.46 -3.59
C TYR A 299 5.67 2.38 -3.01
N TRP A 300 6.44 3.48 -3.08
CA TRP A 300 7.88 3.41 -2.80
C TRP A 300 8.41 4.51 -1.86
N GLY A 301 7.60 5.48 -1.47
CA GLY A 301 8.03 6.59 -0.60
C GLY A 301 7.82 6.31 0.90
N PRO A 302 7.51 7.35 1.70
CA PRO A 302 7.23 7.23 3.14
C PRO A 302 6.12 6.23 3.48
N GLY A 303 5.18 5.99 2.56
CA GLY A 303 4.12 4.99 2.69
C GLY A 303 4.67 3.57 2.76
N TYR A 304 5.72 3.26 1.99
CA TYR A 304 6.41 1.98 2.06
C TYR A 304 7.01 1.74 3.45
N HIS A 305 7.70 2.75 4.00
CA HIS A 305 8.20 2.72 5.37
C HIS A 305 7.07 2.53 6.39
N ALA A 306 5.99 3.32 6.26
CA ALA A 306 4.84 3.23 7.16
C ALA A 306 4.21 1.84 7.15
N THR A 307 4.06 1.21 5.96
CA THR A 307 3.55 -0.15 5.83
C THR A 307 4.48 -1.16 6.48
N ALA A 308 5.80 -1.04 6.27
CA ALA A 308 6.80 -1.89 6.91
C ALA A 308 6.73 -1.79 8.45
N HIS A 309 6.66 -0.59 8.99
CA HIS A 309 6.51 -0.38 10.43
C HIS A 309 5.20 -0.93 11.00
N LEU A 310 4.09 -0.78 10.28
CA LEU A 310 2.81 -1.38 10.68
C LEU A 310 2.86 -2.90 10.66
N ALA A 311 3.41 -3.50 9.60
CA ALA A 311 3.59 -4.94 9.50
C ALA A 311 4.46 -5.50 10.63
N ALA A 312 5.56 -4.81 10.98
CA ALA A 312 6.45 -5.16 12.08
C ALA A 312 5.81 -4.95 13.48
N SER A 313 4.77 -4.13 13.57
CA SER A 313 4.05 -3.88 14.83
C SER A 313 2.94 -4.88 15.13
N CYS A 314 2.57 -5.72 14.17
CA CYS A 314 1.58 -6.78 14.38
C CYS A 314 2.14 -7.84 15.34
N LEU A 315 1.25 -8.48 16.12
CA LEU A 315 1.63 -9.56 17.05
C LEU A 315 2.38 -10.69 16.32
N ILE A 316 1.93 -11.03 15.12
CA ILE A 316 2.65 -11.88 14.17
C ILE A 316 3.01 -10.97 13.00
N PRO A 317 4.31 -10.67 12.77
CA PRO A 317 4.73 -9.84 11.65
C PRO A 317 4.20 -10.41 10.32
N THR A 318 3.57 -9.54 9.54
CA THR A 318 3.01 -9.93 8.23
C THR A 318 4.00 -9.67 7.12
N PRO A 319 3.97 -10.44 6.01
CA PRO A 319 4.86 -10.19 4.90
C PRO A 319 4.55 -8.84 4.25
N LEU A 320 5.61 -8.14 3.81
CA LEU A 320 5.51 -6.84 3.16
C LEU A 320 5.44 -7.01 1.64
N GLU A 321 4.39 -6.48 1.03
CA GLU A 321 4.33 -6.34 -0.41
C GLU A 321 5.44 -5.42 -0.93
N THR A 322 6.14 -5.86 -1.98
CA THR A 322 7.15 -5.04 -2.64
C THR A 322 6.97 -5.14 -4.15
N ALA A 323 6.78 -4.01 -4.81
CA ALA A 323 6.72 -3.97 -6.28
C ALA A 323 8.01 -4.55 -6.87
N PHE A 324 7.88 -5.61 -7.66
CA PHE A 324 9.03 -6.30 -8.28
C PHE A 324 9.41 -5.63 -9.58
N ILE A 325 9.94 -4.44 -9.46
CA ILE A 325 10.36 -3.54 -10.54
C ILE A 325 11.76 -3.02 -10.28
N THR A 326 12.41 -2.50 -11.32
CA THR A 326 13.70 -1.81 -11.21
C THR A 326 13.49 -0.34 -11.51
N PHE A 327 13.62 0.53 -10.52
CA PHE A 327 13.58 1.97 -10.72
C PHE A 327 14.80 2.49 -11.46
N ALA A 328 14.64 3.61 -12.18
CA ALA A 328 15.74 4.29 -12.87
C ALA A 328 16.86 4.75 -11.91
N VAL A 329 16.53 4.98 -10.66
CA VAL A 329 17.46 5.28 -9.55
C VAL A 329 16.95 4.65 -8.27
N GLU A 330 17.83 4.43 -7.30
CA GLU A 330 17.44 3.97 -5.96
C GLU A 330 16.72 5.11 -5.21
N PRO A 331 15.43 4.97 -4.86
CA PRO A 331 14.68 6.04 -4.23
C PRO A 331 15.10 6.28 -2.78
N HIS A 332 15.42 5.24 -2.05
CA HIS A 332 15.92 5.21 -0.67
C HIS A 332 16.39 3.79 -0.32
N LYS A 333 17.25 3.67 0.69
CA LYS A 333 17.93 2.41 1.05
C LYS A 333 17.00 1.25 1.45
N LEU A 334 15.80 1.55 1.95
CA LEU A 334 14.89 0.50 2.40
C LEU A 334 14.16 -0.20 1.24
N PHE A 335 14.00 0.48 0.09
CA PHE A 335 13.37 -0.11 -1.09
C PHE A 335 14.39 -0.93 -1.88
N ASP A 336 14.36 -2.22 -1.70
CA ASP A 336 15.14 -3.20 -2.46
C ASP A 336 14.20 -4.28 -3.02
N SER A 337 14.02 -4.32 -4.33
CA SER A 337 13.22 -5.32 -5.03
C SER A 337 13.97 -6.63 -5.32
N CYS A 338 15.25 -6.73 -4.94
CA CYS A 338 16.11 -7.87 -5.19
C CYS A 338 16.40 -8.72 -3.94
N SER A 339 15.65 -8.53 -2.86
CA SER A 339 15.76 -9.30 -1.62
C SER A 339 14.39 -9.65 -1.09
N ASP A 340 14.21 -10.85 -0.55
CA ASP A 340 12.99 -11.31 0.10
C ASP A 340 12.88 -10.87 1.58
N GLN A 341 13.87 -10.11 2.07
CA GLN A 341 13.92 -9.64 3.45
C GLN A 341 14.10 -8.12 3.52
N LEU A 342 13.60 -7.55 4.61
CA LEU A 342 13.77 -6.17 4.99
C LEU A 342 14.05 -6.08 6.48
N THR A 343 14.94 -5.18 6.87
CA THR A 343 15.21 -4.88 8.28
C THR A 343 15.06 -3.39 8.52
N LEU A 344 14.11 -3.03 9.36
CA LEU A 344 13.97 -1.68 9.91
C LEU A 344 15.08 -1.46 10.93
N ASP A 345 15.74 -0.33 10.85
CA ASP A 345 16.74 0.09 11.82
C ASP A 345 16.13 0.78 13.05
N ASP A 346 16.99 1.23 13.98
CA ASP A 346 16.55 1.91 15.19
C ASP A 346 16.38 3.44 15.02
N THR A 347 16.36 3.95 13.79
CA THR A 347 16.13 5.37 13.51
C THR A 347 14.74 5.79 14.02
N PRO A 348 14.63 6.85 14.86
CA PRO A 348 13.35 7.32 15.36
C PRO A 348 12.40 7.75 14.24
N GLY A 349 11.11 7.47 14.42
CA GLY A 349 10.10 7.74 13.41
C GLY A 349 10.02 6.67 12.34
N LEU A 350 9.77 7.10 11.11
CA LEU A 350 9.77 6.24 9.91
C LEU A 350 11.18 5.89 9.43
N GLY A 351 12.21 6.61 9.86
CA GLY A 351 13.55 6.47 9.31
C GLY A 351 13.63 6.76 7.80
N PHE A 352 12.66 7.50 7.25
CA PHE A 352 12.63 7.81 5.83
C PHE A 352 13.67 8.86 5.46
N ILE A 353 14.62 8.47 4.60
CA ILE A 353 15.65 9.34 4.03
C ILE A 353 15.66 9.09 2.52
N ALA A 354 15.07 10.01 1.75
CA ALA A 354 15.05 9.92 0.30
C ALA A 354 16.43 10.25 -0.29
N ASN A 355 16.76 9.61 -1.40
CA ASN A 355 17.97 9.90 -2.18
C ASN A 355 17.75 11.12 -3.07
N TRP A 356 17.68 12.32 -2.46
CA TRP A 356 17.36 13.56 -3.17
C TRP A 356 18.35 13.89 -4.28
N ASP A 357 19.63 13.54 -4.14
CA ASP A 357 20.66 13.76 -5.17
C ASP A 357 20.28 13.09 -6.51
N GLU A 358 19.53 11.99 -6.44
CA GLU A 358 19.08 11.25 -7.62
C GLU A 358 17.61 11.55 -7.96
N LEU A 359 16.75 11.82 -6.97
CA LEU A 359 15.32 12.01 -7.16
C LEU A 359 14.96 13.41 -7.69
N ASP A 360 15.79 14.42 -7.44
CA ASP A 360 15.49 15.82 -7.82
C ASP A 360 15.12 15.96 -9.31
N LYS A 361 15.77 15.22 -10.18
CA LYS A 361 15.51 15.21 -11.64
C LYS A 361 14.14 14.63 -12.05
N PHE A 362 13.47 13.96 -11.12
CA PHE A 362 12.15 13.33 -11.32
C PHE A 362 11.03 14.05 -10.56
N ILE A 363 11.34 15.17 -9.89
CA ILE A 363 10.33 16.00 -9.25
C ILE A 363 9.48 16.66 -10.32
N ILE A 364 8.16 16.48 -10.23
CA ILE A 364 7.16 17.10 -11.12
C ILE A 364 6.72 18.45 -10.57
N SER A 365 6.50 18.52 -9.25
CA SER A 365 6.02 19.72 -8.57
C SER A 365 6.40 19.71 -7.10
N THR A 366 6.54 20.90 -6.55
CA THR A 366 6.62 21.12 -5.10
C THR A 366 5.79 22.33 -4.74
N ASP A 367 5.10 22.28 -3.62
CA ASP A 367 4.36 23.41 -3.06
C ASP A 367 4.50 23.41 -1.52
N GLU A 368 4.42 24.57 -0.90
CA GLU A 368 4.59 24.70 0.54
C GLU A 368 3.65 25.74 1.14
N VAL A 369 2.88 25.33 2.14
CA VAL A 369 1.98 26.21 2.90
C VAL A 369 2.61 26.41 4.28
N ASN A 370 2.92 27.67 4.61
CA ASN A 370 3.59 28.05 5.85
C ASN A 370 2.67 28.86 6.77
N ALA A 371 2.98 28.85 8.08
CA ALA A 371 2.36 29.74 9.03
C ALA A 371 2.74 31.19 8.70
N SER A 372 1.74 32.05 8.69
CA SER A 372 1.91 33.51 8.55
C SER A 372 2.57 34.13 9.78
#